data_fd11934a6843d1ed84efe8d2b36e16dd
#
_entry.id   fd11934a6843d1ed84efe8d2b36e16dd
#
_cell.length_a   1.000
_cell.length_b   1.000
_cell.length_c   1.000
_cell.angle_alpha   90.00
_cell.angle_beta   90.00
_cell.angle_gamma   90.00
#
_symmetry.space_group_name_H-M   'P 1'
#
loop_
_entity.id
_entity.type
_entity.pdbx_description
1 polymer ?
#
loop_
_entity_poly.entity_id
_entity_poly.type
_entity_poly.pdbx_seq_one_letter_code
_entity_poly.pdbx_strand_id
1 'polypeptide(L)' 'ASRCVYENDEILVSHDFMSYPDDTKEAVMLVCMIKDGQIIRMETGATPLA' A
#
# COMPACT_ATOMS: atom_id res chain seq x y z
N ALA A 1 3.56 10.07 -3.24
CA ALA A 1 4.79 9.26 -3.27
C ALA A 1 4.50 7.87 -2.73
N SER A 2 5.14 6.87 -3.31
CA SER A 2 4.97 5.50 -2.83
C SER A 2 6.34 4.83 -2.70
N ARG A 3 6.42 3.82 -1.83
CA ARG A 3 7.63 3.05 -1.65
C ARG A 3 7.30 1.59 -1.35
N CYS A 4 8.14 0.70 -1.82
CA CYS A 4 8.07 -0.70 -1.44
C CYS A 4 8.76 -0.88 -0.09
N VAL A 5 8.02 -1.40 0.89
CA VAL A 5 8.54 -1.62 2.24
C VAL A 5 9.17 -3.00 2.35
N TYR A 6 8.55 -4.00 1.73
CA TYR A 6 9.03 -5.37 1.77
C TYR A 6 8.48 -6.14 0.58
N GLU A 7 9.28 -7.02 0.02
CA GLU A 7 8.89 -7.80 -1.14
C GLU A 7 9.61 -9.15 -1.15
N ASN A 8 8.86 -10.21 -1.44
CA ASN A 8 9.43 -11.51 -1.76
C ASN A 8 8.49 -12.22 -2.74
N ASP A 9 8.70 -13.51 -2.99
CA ASP A 9 7.90 -14.27 -3.96
C ASP A 9 6.45 -14.48 -3.53
N GLU A 10 6.14 -14.23 -2.27
CA GLU A 10 4.82 -14.52 -1.69
C GLU A 10 4.07 -13.27 -1.23
N ILE A 11 4.77 -12.17 -0.99
CA ILE A 11 4.15 -10.99 -0.41
C ILE A 11 4.84 -9.70 -0.91
N LEU A 12 4.02 -8.69 -1.14
CA LEU A 12 4.49 -7.34 -1.47
C LEU A 12 3.81 -6.36 -0.52
N VAL A 13 4.61 -5.54 0.17
CA VAL A 13 4.09 -4.51 1.06
C VAL A 13 4.56 -3.15 0.55
N SER A 14 3.62 -2.25 0.28
CA SER A 14 3.95 -0.90 -0.14
C SER A 14 3.33 0.14 0.79
N HIS A 15 3.89 1.32 0.79
CA HIS A 15 3.45 2.42 1.62
C HIS A 15 3.32 3.65 0.74
N ASP A 16 2.09 4.15 0.62
CA ASP A 16 1.77 5.27 -0.27
C ASP A 16 1.33 6.48 0.54
N PHE A 17 1.77 7.66 0.09
CA PHE A 17 1.32 8.91 0.70
C PHE A 17 0.48 9.65 -0.33
N MET A 18 -0.74 9.98 0.04
CA MET A 18 -1.70 10.62 -0.85
C MET A 18 -2.09 11.98 -0.34
N SER A 19 -2.25 12.92 -1.28
CA SER A 19 -2.71 14.28 -0.98
C SER A 19 -3.96 14.54 -1.81
N TYR A 20 -4.95 15.17 -1.19
CA TYR A 20 -6.23 15.46 -1.84
C TYR A 20 -6.43 16.96 -2.04
N PRO A 21 -7.30 17.37 -2.96
CA PRO A 21 -7.53 18.80 -3.24
C PRO A 21 -8.05 19.61 -2.06
N ASP A 22 -8.62 18.98 -1.04
CA ASP A 22 -9.13 19.65 0.15
C ASP A 22 -8.09 19.80 1.26
N ASP A 23 -6.80 19.66 0.91
CA ASP A 23 -5.67 19.74 1.84
C ASP A 23 -5.59 18.61 2.86
N THR A 24 -6.36 17.54 2.65
CA THR A 24 -6.20 16.34 3.48
C THR A 24 -5.13 15.43 2.91
N LYS A 25 -4.54 14.64 3.78
CA LYS A 25 -3.49 13.69 3.42
C LYS A 25 -3.72 12.36 4.12
N GLU A 26 -3.28 11.28 3.47
CA GLU A 26 -3.37 9.96 4.05
C GLU A 26 -2.09 9.15 3.80
N ALA A 27 -1.75 8.31 4.77
CA ALA A 27 -0.75 7.26 4.58
C ALA A 27 -1.52 5.95 4.37
N VAL A 28 -1.26 5.27 3.25
CA VAL A 28 -1.95 4.04 2.88
C VAL A 28 -0.95 2.89 2.87
N MET A 29 -1.26 1.82 3.60
CA MET A 29 -0.46 0.60 3.58
C MET A 29 -1.19 -0.44 2.73
N LEU A 30 -0.48 -1.00 1.76
CA LEU A 30 -1.01 -2.01 0.87
C LEU A 30 -0.22 -3.29 1.05
N VAL A 31 -0.93 -4.40 1.32
CA VAL A 31 -0.33 -5.72 1.42
C VAL A 31 -0.93 -6.60 0.33
N CYS A 32 -0.08 -7.11 -0.55
CA CYS A 32 -0.50 -8.00 -1.64
C CYS A 32 0.06 -9.38 -1.39
N MET A 33 -0.80 -10.39 -1.39
CA MET A 33 -0.40 -11.79 -1.34
C MET A 33 -0.23 -12.29 -2.77
N ILE A 34 0.90 -12.96 -3.03
CA ILE A 34 1.27 -13.38 -4.38
C ILE A 34 1.41 -14.90 -4.42
N LYS A 35 0.87 -15.50 -5.47
CA LYS A 35 1.03 -16.93 -5.73
C LYS A 35 1.21 -17.15 -7.23
N ASP A 36 2.24 -17.88 -7.61
CA ASP A 36 2.54 -18.17 -9.01
C ASP A 36 2.64 -16.93 -9.89
N GLY A 37 3.23 -15.85 -9.33
CA GLY A 37 3.39 -14.60 -10.04
C GLY A 37 2.13 -13.76 -10.14
N GLN A 38 1.06 -14.14 -9.47
CA GLN A 38 -0.22 -13.42 -9.51
C GLN A 38 -0.64 -12.96 -8.13
N ILE A 39 -1.24 -11.78 -8.06
CA ILE A 39 -1.79 -11.25 -6.82
C ILE A 39 -3.12 -11.97 -6.56
N ILE A 40 -3.19 -12.71 -5.45
CA ILE A 40 -4.39 -13.47 -5.08
C ILE A 40 -5.19 -12.80 -3.99
N ARG A 41 -4.61 -11.81 -3.29
CA ARG A 41 -5.31 -11.10 -2.23
C ARG A 41 -4.64 -9.75 -2.00
N MET A 42 -5.43 -8.72 -1.75
CA MET A 42 -4.94 -7.40 -1.39
C MET A 42 -5.65 -6.92 -0.14
N GLU A 43 -4.87 -6.36 0.79
CA GLU A 43 -5.39 -5.76 2.00
C GLU A 43 -4.85 -4.34 2.10
N THR A 44 -5.70 -3.39 2.44
CA THR A 44 -5.31 -1.99 2.56
C THR A 44 -5.75 -1.41 3.90
N GLY A 45 -4.95 -0.49 4.41
CA GLY A 45 -5.30 0.30 5.57
C GLY A 45 -4.85 1.72 5.34
N ALA A 46 -5.64 2.71 5.77
CA ALA A 46 -5.32 4.11 5.60
C ALA A 46 -5.32 4.82 6.94
N THR A 47 -4.34 5.70 7.14
CA THR A 47 -4.23 6.52 8.33
C THR A 47 -4.31 7.99 7.92
N PRO A 48 -5.31 8.74 8.40
CA PRO A 48 -5.38 10.17 8.09
C PRO A 48 -4.21 10.92 8.71
N LEU A 49 -3.63 11.81 7.93
CA LEU A 49 -2.57 12.70 8.40
C LEU A 49 -3.18 14.10 8.50
N ALA A 50 -3.25 14.60 9.68
CA ALA A 50 -3.93 15.88 9.95
C ALA A 50 -3.30 17.05 9.22
#